data_6c16d2d8bab98be0a111e62690e900ee
#
_entry.id   6c16d2d8bab98be0a111e62690e900ee
#
_cell.length_a   1.000
_cell.length_b   1.000
_cell.length_c   1.000
_cell.angle_alpha   90.00
_cell.angle_beta   90.00
_cell.angle_gamma   90.00
#
_symmetry.space_group_name_H-M   'P 1'
#
loop_
_entity.id
_entity.type
_entity.pdbx_description
1 polymer ?
#
loop_
_entity_poly.entity_id
_entity_poly.type
_entity_poly.pdbx_seq_one_letter_code
_entity_poly.pdbx_strand_id
1 'polypeptide(L)'
;MAEPNPTRSGDAASLFVSGAATDARRGALSDAFDLANEPAYRLWREAKLTAFPSDNAGLVVTLRDLARPTPAERQAILERCGVANLAIYDCQAGATDERQLRRDLLAFAESLNLVRLEGHRSAGEDGIVALEVADEGSRRGYIPYSDKPLSWHTDGYYNGPGARVRAFILHCARPAERGGENAILDPEIAYIRLRDEDPNLIAALMHPSAMTIPPNTEADGRIRPASVGPVFFIDPATRQLQMRYTARKRNVIWRDDDETRAAARFLLDILTGGEPLIFKVRLAPGQGLICNNVLHCRSAFENGEIETNGRLIYRMRFLDRVGGAQSGRLTEPDPAEAEWPN
;
A
#
# COMPACT_ATOMS: atom_id res chain seq x y z
N MET A 1 5.91 53.73 2.35
CA MET A 1 5.91 52.53 3.20
C MET A 1 4.74 51.67 2.78
N ALA A 2 4.94 50.60 2.05
CA ALA A 2 3.92 49.68 1.61
C ALA A 2 3.93 48.50 2.54
N GLU A 3 2.76 48.19 3.11
CA GLU A 3 2.56 46.99 3.95
C GLU A 3 2.64 45.70 3.12
N PRO A 4 3.23 44.63 3.62
CA PRO A 4 3.27 43.35 2.93
C PRO A 4 1.93 42.61 3.06
N ASN A 5 1.43 42.15 1.93
CA ASN A 5 0.24 41.31 1.77
C ASN A 5 0.46 39.93 2.44
N PRO A 6 -0.46 39.41 3.28
CA PRO A 6 -0.29 38.10 3.90
C PRO A 6 -0.50 36.98 2.87
N THR A 7 0.49 36.14 2.79
CA THR A 7 0.59 34.94 1.95
C THR A 7 -0.53 33.93 2.20
N ARG A 8 -1.29 33.60 1.16
CA ARG A 8 -2.21 32.48 1.09
C ARG A 8 -1.45 31.13 1.03
N SER A 9 -0.91 30.65 2.14
CA SER A 9 -0.27 29.33 2.20
C SER A 9 -1.03 28.32 3.09
N GLY A 10 -2.24 28.67 3.59
CA GLY A 10 -2.98 27.86 4.54
C GLY A 10 -3.94 26.81 3.97
N ASP A 11 -4.39 26.97 2.73
CA ASP A 11 -5.56 26.19 2.24
C ASP A 11 -5.20 24.84 1.59
N ALA A 12 -4.03 24.69 0.98
CA ALA A 12 -3.65 23.46 0.29
C ALA A 12 -3.31 22.30 1.25
N ALA A 13 -2.62 22.58 2.36
CA ALA A 13 -2.29 21.57 3.38
C ALA A 13 -3.53 21.01 4.11
N SER A 14 -4.61 21.78 4.16
CA SER A 14 -5.87 21.41 4.82
C SER A 14 -6.63 20.26 4.14
N LEU A 15 -6.39 19.96 2.88
CA LEU A 15 -7.07 18.90 2.14
C LEU A 15 -6.61 17.47 2.59
N PHE A 16 -5.42 17.36 3.19
CA PHE A 16 -4.82 16.06 3.55
C PHE A 16 -4.76 15.80 5.05
N VAL A 17 -5.11 16.78 5.91
CA VAL A 17 -5.09 16.61 7.36
C VAL A 17 -6.25 15.72 7.80
N SER A 18 -5.89 14.59 8.40
CA SER A 18 -6.75 13.53 8.91
C SER A 18 -7.65 13.97 10.07
N GLY A 19 -8.76 13.30 10.13
CA GLY A 19 -9.74 13.36 11.20
C GLY A 19 -11.09 13.80 10.66
N ALA A 20 -12.00 12.89 10.43
CA ALA A 20 -13.37 13.11 9.92
C ALA A 20 -13.40 14.04 8.70
N ALA A 21 -13.05 13.50 7.53
CA ALA A 21 -13.36 14.17 6.26
C ALA A 21 -14.87 14.49 6.28
N THR A 22 -15.22 15.77 6.33
CA THR A 22 -16.60 16.18 6.17
C THR A 22 -17.12 15.70 4.81
N ASP A 23 -18.42 15.46 4.66
CA ASP A 23 -19.01 15.00 3.39
C ASP A 23 -18.61 15.89 2.20
N ALA A 24 -18.37 17.18 2.44
CA ALA A 24 -17.85 18.11 1.44
C ALA A 24 -16.43 17.75 0.95
N ARG A 25 -15.54 17.25 1.82
CA ARG A 25 -14.19 16.78 1.42
C ARG A 25 -14.25 15.47 0.64
N ARG A 26 -15.14 14.56 1.03
CA ARG A 26 -15.39 13.31 0.29
C ARG A 26 -15.92 13.59 -1.10
N GLY A 27 -16.85 14.54 -1.24
CA GLY A 27 -17.35 15.01 -2.53
C GLY A 27 -16.23 15.56 -3.41
N ALA A 28 -15.42 16.49 -2.90
CA ALA A 28 -14.33 17.11 -3.65
C ALA A 28 -13.25 16.09 -4.10
N LEU A 29 -12.95 15.07 -3.27
CA LEU A 29 -12.01 14.00 -3.66
C LEU A 29 -12.60 13.10 -4.75
N SER A 30 -13.90 12.74 -4.68
CA SER A 30 -14.52 11.91 -5.71
C SER A 30 -14.58 12.63 -7.05
N ASP A 31 -14.76 13.92 -7.05
CA ASP A 31 -14.82 14.76 -8.25
C ASP A 31 -13.46 14.85 -8.95
N ALA A 32 -12.36 14.75 -8.19
CA ALA A 32 -11.00 14.75 -8.74
C ALA A 32 -10.70 13.50 -9.58
N PHE A 33 -11.36 12.38 -9.31
CA PHE A 33 -11.19 11.12 -10.04
C PHE A 33 -12.20 10.92 -11.17
N ASP A 34 -13.16 11.82 -11.32
CA ASP A 34 -13.98 11.90 -12.53
C ASP A 34 -13.12 12.43 -13.69
N LEU A 35 -12.98 11.62 -14.75
CA LEU A 35 -12.18 11.98 -15.91
C LEU A 35 -12.74 13.17 -16.68
N ALA A 36 -14.04 13.46 -16.54
CA ALA A 36 -14.70 14.63 -17.15
C ALA A 36 -14.47 15.91 -16.34
N ASN A 37 -14.05 15.83 -15.04
CA ASN A 37 -13.89 16.98 -14.17
C ASN A 37 -12.40 17.41 -14.05
N GLU A 38 -11.87 17.94 -15.13
CA GLU A 38 -10.48 18.40 -15.19
C GLU A 38 -10.15 19.50 -14.16
N PRO A 39 -11.02 20.50 -13.85
CA PRO A 39 -10.73 21.47 -12.82
C PRO A 39 -10.52 20.86 -11.42
N ALA A 40 -11.37 19.92 -11.00
CA ALA A 40 -11.21 19.24 -9.71
C ALA A 40 -9.94 18.40 -9.66
N TYR A 41 -9.60 17.70 -10.76
CA TYR A 41 -8.36 16.97 -10.88
C TYR A 41 -7.13 17.87 -10.69
N ARG A 42 -7.06 18.99 -11.41
CA ARG A 42 -5.90 19.91 -11.33
C ARG A 42 -5.69 20.45 -9.92
N LEU A 43 -6.77 20.83 -9.25
CA LEU A 43 -6.71 21.32 -7.87
C LEU A 43 -6.20 20.23 -6.91
N TRP A 44 -6.72 19.02 -7.00
CA TRP A 44 -6.28 17.89 -6.20
C TRP A 44 -4.83 17.50 -6.50
N ARG A 45 -4.47 17.42 -7.78
CA ARG A 45 -3.11 17.10 -8.25
C ARG A 45 -2.06 18.08 -7.69
N GLU A 46 -2.34 19.38 -7.80
CA GLU A 46 -1.43 20.43 -7.29
C GLU A 46 -1.27 20.30 -5.77
N ALA A 47 -2.37 20.17 -5.05
CA ALA A 47 -2.34 19.99 -3.61
C ALA A 47 -1.56 18.71 -3.20
N LYS A 48 -1.78 17.59 -3.92
CA LYS A 48 -1.07 16.33 -3.68
C LYS A 48 0.43 16.48 -3.88
N LEU A 49 0.86 17.02 -5.03
CA LEU A 49 2.29 17.16 -5.36
C LEU A 49 2.99 18.17 -4.47
N THR A 50 2.31 19.26 -4.06
CA THR A 50 2.86 20.26 -3.14
C THR A 50 3.08 19.71 -1.73
N ALA A 51 2.16 18.87 -1.24
CA ALA A 51 2.25 18.28 0.09
C ALA A 51 3.12 17.03 0.14
N PHE A 52 3.43 16.41 -1.01
CA PHE A 52 4.15 15.13 -1.08
C PHE A 52 5.59 15.28 -0.56
N PRO A 53 6.06 14.36 0.32
CA PRO A 53 7.41 14.46 0.86
C PRO A 53 8.47 14.29 -0.23
N SER A 54 9.54 15.07 -0.14
CA SER A 54 10.67 15.03 -1.08
C SER A 54 11.63 13.88 -0.81
N ASP A 55 11.62 13.32 0.39
CA ASP A 55 12.53 12.26 0.83
C ASP A 55 11.92 11.37 1.93
N ASN A 56 12.64 10.31 2.30
CA ASN A 56 12.23 9.39 3.34
C ASN A 56 12.09 10.04 4.72
N ALA A 57 12.83 11.11 5.01
CA ALA A 57 12.80 11.76 6.33
C ALA A 57 11.40 12.35 6.60
N GLY A 58 10.75 12.88 5.57
CA GLY A 58 9.37 13.36 5.65
C GLY A 58 8.34 12.28 6.00
N LEU A 59 8.68 10.99 5.82
CA LEU A 59 7.80 9.84 6.10
C LEU A 59 8.03 9.24 7.49
N VAL A 60 9.15 9.53 8.17
CA VAL A 60 9.53 8.87 9.42
C VAL A 60 8.75 9.44 10.60
N VAL A 61 8.27 8.54 11.46
CA VAL A 61 7.66 8.82 12.76
C VAL A 61 8.36 7.99 13.82
N THR A 62 9.03 8.65 14.75
CA THR A 62 9.64 7.97 15.91
C THR A 62 8.57 7.59 16.92
N LEU A 63 8.54 6.31 17.33
CA LEU A 63 7.65 5.77 18.34
C LEU A 63 8.44 5.49 19.63
N ARG A 64 7.87 5.86 20.77
CA ARG A 64 8.43 5.54 22.10
C ARG A 64 8.13 4.11 22.50
N ASP A 65 6.93 3.64 22.17
CA ASP A 65 6.41 2.31 22.51
C ASP A 65 5.54 1.84 21.35
N LEU A 66 5.93 0.72 20.74
CA LEU A 66 5.21 0.17 19.58
C LEU A 66 3.76 -0.23 19.94
N ALA A 67 3.57 -0.85 21.10
CA ALA A 67 2.26 -1.30 21.54
C ALA A 67 1.33 -0.14 21.94
N ARG A 68 1.89 0.99 22.35
CA ARG A 68 1.15 2.13 22.93
C ARG A 68 1.64 3.45 22.38
N PRO A 69 1.52 3.69 21.05
CA PRO A 69 1.89 4.98 20.49
C PRO A 69 1.04 6.09 21.12
N THR A 70 1.67 7.21 21.41
CA THR A 70 0.98 8.38 21.94
C THR A 70 -0.03 8.94 20.94
N PRO A 71 -1.02 9.75 21.35
CA PRO A 71 -1.93 10.42 20.40
C PRO A 71 -1.22 11.23 19.33
N ALA A 72 -0.12 11.92 19.67
CA ALA A 72 0.68 12.69 18.71
C ALA A 72 1.40 11.81 17.69
N GLU A 73 1.97 10.67 18.12
CA GLU A 73 2.62 9.70 17.22
C GLU A 73 1.61 9.06 16.26
N ARG A 74 0.42 8.67 16.76
CA ARG A 74 -0.67 8.17 15.91
C ARG A 74 -1.11 9.21 14.89
N GLN A 75 -1.33 10.45 15.34
CA GLN A 75 -1.72 11.54 14.46
C GLN A 75 -0.68 11.78 13.37
N ALA A 76 0.61 11.76 13.72
CA ALA A 76 1.70 11.90 12.76
C ALA A 76 1.72 10.78 11.70
N ILE A 77 1.42 9.52 12.08
CA ILE A 77 1.27 8.41 11.12
C ILE A 77 0.07 8.65 10.19
N LEU A 78 -1.07 9.04 10.76
CA LEU A 78 -2.30 9.31 9.99
C LEU A 78 -2.09 10.45 8.97
N GLU A 79 -1.39 11.51 9.36
CA GLU A 79 -1.05 12.63 8.47
C GLU A 79 -0.18 12.18 7.29
N ARG A 80 0.88 11.40 7.55
CA ARG A 80 1.75 10.86 6.49
C ARG A 80 1.00 9.92 5.55
N CYS A 81 0.21 9.01 6.11
CA CYS A 81 -0.65 8.13 5.32
C CYS A 81 -1.73 8.92 4.56
N GLY A 82 -2.21 10.05 5.09
CA GLY A 82 -3.13 10.95 4.40
C GLY A 82 -2.51 11.65 3.20
N VAL A 83 -1.22 11.98 3.28
CA VAL A 83 -0.49 12.70 2.22
C VAL A 83 0.14 11.74 1.21
N ALA A 84 0.82 10.69 1.67
CA ALA A 84 1.65 9.83 0.82
C ALA A 84 1.19 8.36 0.79
N ASN A 85 0.03 8.05 1.37
CA ASN A 85 -0.47 6.68 1.54
C ASN A 85 0.48 5.74 2.30
N LEU A 86 1.52 6.27 2.94
CA LEU A 86 2.51 5.50 3.71
C LEU A 86 3.15 6.34 4.82
N ALA A 87 3.63 5.66 5.86
CA ALA A 87 4.53 6.18 6.86
C ALA A 87 5.60 5.13 7.18
N ILE A 88 6.79 5.58 7.58
CA ILE A 88 7.84 4.75 8.13
C ILE A 88 7.87 5.02 9.63
N TYR A 89 7.64 4.01 10.46
CA TYR A 89 7.83 4.17 11.90
C TYR A 89 9.18 3.64 12.35
N ASP A 90 9.73 4.25 13.37
CA ASP A 90 10.99 3.86 14.00
C ASP A 90 10.79 3.72 15.51
N CYS A 91 10.83 2.48 15.99
CA CYS A 91 10.74 2.15 17.41
C CYS A 91 11.99 1.38 17.82
N GLN A 92 12.99 2.08 18.34
CA GLN A 92 14.26 1.47 18.77
C GLN A 92 14.14 0.64 20.06
N ALA A 93 13.13 0.91 20.88
CA ALA A 93 12.80 0.10 22.06
C ALA A 93 11.98 -1.12 21.63
N GLY A 94 12.61 -2.08 20.94
CA GLY A 94 11.96 -3.30 20.48
C GLY A 94 11.77 -4.32 21.61
N ALA A 95 10.72 -5.14 21.48
CA ALA A 95 10.54 -6.31 22.33
C ALA A 95 11.72 -7.29 22.14
N THR A 96 12.24 -7.83 23.22
CA THR A 96 13.33 -8.81 23.22
C THR A 96 12.84 -10.23 22.92
N ASP A 97 11.54 -10.45 22.95
CA ASP A 97 10.88 -11.73 22.71
C ASP A 97 9.90 -11.65 21.52
N GLU A 98 9.93 -12.65 20.65
CA GLU A 98 9.08 -12.73 19.47
C GLU A 98 7.58 -12.67 19.78
N ARG A 99 7.15 -13.40 20.81
CA ARG A 99 5.73 -13.42 21.21
C ARG A 99 5.26 -12.05 21.68
N GLN A 100 6.12 -11.33 22.41
CA GLN A 100 5.81 -9.96 22.81
C GLN A 100 5.75 -9.03 21.61
N LEU A 101 6.72 -9.11 20.70
CA LEU A 101 6.73 -8.29 19.48
C LEU A 101 5.45 -8.50 18.65
N ARG A 102 4.99 -9.74 18.49
CA ARG A 102 3.75 -10.04 17.76
C ARG A 102 2.52 -9.41 18.43
N ARG A 103 2.44 -9.45 19.77
CA ARG A 103 1.38 -8.75 20.53
C ARG A 103 1.46 -7.24 20.36
N ASP A 104 2.65 -6.68 20.42
CA ASP A 104 2.88 -5.24 20.27
C ASP A 104 2.50 -4.75 18.87
N LEU A 105 2.79 -5.53 17.82
CA LEU A 105 2.38 -5.25 16.44
C LEU A 105 0.86 -5.26 16.27
N LEU A 106 0.15 -6.18 16.91
CA LEU A 106 -1.32 -6.21 16.88
C LEU A 106 -1.92 -5.01 17.61
N ALA A 107 -1.40 -4.67 18.79
CA ALA A 107 -1.83 -3.50 19.54
C ALA A 107 -1.54 -2.18 18.77
N PHE A 108 -0.40 -2.11 18.09
CA PHE A 108 -0.06 -1.00 17.20
C PHE A 108 -1.08 -0.86 16.07
N ALA A 109 -1.37 -1.94 15.36
CA ALA A 109 -2.35 -1.95 14.28
C ALA A 109 -3.74 -1.52 14.77
N GLU A 110 -4.21 -2.08 15.89
CA GLU A 110 -5.49 -1.74 16.51
C GLU A 110 -5.56 -0.25 16.88
N SER A 111 -4.46 0.33 17.38
CA SER A 111 -4.36 1.75 17.73
C SER A 111 -4.61 2.69 16.53
N LEU A 112 -4.48 2.18 15.30
CA LEU A 112 -4.68 2.86 14.03
C LEU A 112 -5.96 2.39 13.30
N ASN A 113 -6.86 1.70 14.01
CA ASN A 113 -8.10 1.12 13.49
C ASN A 113 -7.91 0.03 12.41
N LEU A 114 -6.77 -0.64 12.41
CA LEU A 114 -6.49 -1.79 11.56
C LEU A 114 -6.79 -3.07 12.34
N VAL A 115 -8.00 -3.61 12.21
CA VAL A 115 -8.50 -4.74 13.01
C VAL A 115 -8.91 -5.96 12.18
N ARG A 116 -9.34 -5.75 10.92
CA ARG A 116 -9.77 -6.85 10.04
C ARG A 116 -8.57 -7.35 9.24
N LEU A 117 -7.92 -8.38 9.77
CA LEU A 117 -6.81 -9.05 9.08
C LEU A 117 -7.33 -9.82 7.86
N GLU A 118 -6.56 -9.76 6.77
CA GLU A 118 -6.79 -10.61 5.60
C GLU A 118 -6.38 -12.05 5.92
N GLY A 119 -7.28 -13.01 5.62
CA GLY A 119 -7.09 -14.44 5.90
C GLY A 119 -6.02 -15.09 5.02
N HIS A 120 -4.74 -14.72 5.20
CA HIS A 120 -3.65 -15.28 4.42
C HIS A 120 -3.25 -16.66 4.96
N ARG A 121 -3.20 -17.66 4.08
CA ARG A 121 -2.86 -19.06 4.41
C ARG A 121 -1.52 -19.28 5.12
N SER A 122 -0.56 -18.37 4.94
CA SER A 122 0.77 -18.44 5.59
C SER A 122 0.82 -17.61 6.87
N ALA A 123 -0.28 -16.98 7.27
CA ALA A 123 -0.38 -16.30 8.55
C ALA A 123 -0.43 -17.31 9.69
N GLY A 124 0.15 -16.97 10.82
CA GLY A 124 -0.10 -17.67 12.08
C GLY A 124 -1.55 -17.47 12.53
N GLU A 125 -1.92 -18.06 13.66
CA GLU A 125 -3.25 -17.87 14.29
C GLU A 125 -3.53 -16.39 14.60
N ASP A 126 -2.48 -15.60 14.78
CA ASP A 126 -2.50 -14.16 15.01
C ASP A 126 -2.60 -13.29 13.73
N GLY A 127 -2.64 -13.91 12.55
CA GLY A 127 -2.69 -13.19 11.27
C GLY A 127 -1.36 -12.60 10.82
N ILE A 128 -0.27 -12.79 11.58
CA ILE A 128 1.06 -12.27 11.25
C ILE A 128 1.85 -13.29 10.43
N VAL A 129 2.40 -12.83 9.31
CA VAL A 129 3.26 -13.64 8.43
C VAL A 129 4.72 -13.29 8.67
N ALA A 130 5.53 -14.29 9.05
CA ALA A 130 6.98 -14.17 9.06
C ALA A 130 7.52 -14.34 7.63
N LEU A 131 8.16 -13.31 7.09
CA LEU A 131 8.84 -13.30 5.80
C LEU A 131 10.33 -13.56 6.02
N GLU A 132 10.71 -14.81 5.91
CA GLU A 132 12.07 -15.33 5.99
C GLU A 132 12.31 -16.28 4.82
N VAL A 133 13.57 -16.63 4.54
CA VAL A 133 13.89 -17.62 3.50
C VAL A 133 13.39 -18.98 3.97
N ALA A 134 12.60 -19.65 3.13
CA ALA A 134 12.05 -20.96 3.42
C ALA A 134 12.67 -22.01 2.49
N ASP A 135 13.52 -22.86 3.04
CA ASP A 135 14.19 -23.95 2.32
C ASP A 135 13.32 -25.21 2.22
N GLU A 136 12.29 -25.31 3.09
CA GLU A 136 11.41 -26.46 3.18
C GLU A 136 9.93 -26.06 3.35
N GLY A 137 9.04 -27.03 3.21
CA GLY A 137 7.61 -26.87 3.49
C GLY A 137 6.81 -26.13 2.41
N SER A 138 5.58 -25.75 2.75
CA SER A 138 4.61 -25.14 1.82
C SER A 138 4.99 -23.73 1.32
N ARG A 139 5.98 -23.10 1.95
CA ARG A 139 6.47 -21.76 1.58
C ARG A 139 7.62 -21.80 0.57
N ARG A 140 8.27 -22.95 0.40
CA ARG A 140 9.40 -23.13 -0.52
C ARG A 140 9.01 -22.76 -1.96
N GLY A 141 9.88 -22.01 -2.63
CA GLY A 141 9.67 -21.60 -4.03
C GLY A 141 8.76 -20.41 -4.25
N TYR A 142 8.08 -19.90 -3.21
CA TYR A 142 7.35 -18.64 -3.32
C TYR A 142 8.29 -17.45 -3.09
N ILE A 143 8.32 -16.52 -4.04
CA ILE A 143 9.23 -15.36 -4.04
C ILE A 143 9.26 -14.57 -2.70
N PRO A 144 8.13 -14.30 -2.01
CA PRO A 144 8.19 -13.60 -0.73
C PRO A 144 9.03 -14.29 0.34
N TYR A 145 9.17 -15.63 0.25
CA TYR A 145 9.97 -16.47 1.16
C TYR A 145 11.30 -16.89 0.54
N SER A 146 11.87 -16.06 -0.29
CA SER A 146 13.17 -16.28 -0.94
C SER A 146 14.00 -15.00 -0.94
N ASP A 147 15.27 -15.12 -1.21
CA ASP A 147 16.25 -14.05 -1.40
C ASP A 147 16.11 -13.32 -2.75
N LYS A 148 15.29 -13.88 -3.66
CA LYS A 148 15.09 -13.34 -5.02
C LYS A 148 14.34 -12.00 -5.00
N PRO A 149 14.54 -11.14 -6.03
CA PRO A 149 13.84 -9.87 -6.11
C PRO A 149 12.32 -10.10 -6.27
N LEU A 150 11.54 -9.26 -5.62
CA LEU A 150 10.09 -9.23 -5.73
C LEU A 150 9.67 -8.08 -6.65
N SER A 151 8.97 -8.41 -7.73
CA SER A 151 8.50 -7.44 -8.71
C SER A 151 7.49 -6.44 -8.12
N TRP A 152 7.35 -5.28 -8.75
CA TRP A 152 6.35 -4.27 -8.39
C TRP A 152 4.94 -4.86 -8.30
N HIS A 153 4.24 -4.59 -7.20
CA HIS A 153 2.88 -5.05 -6.96
C HIS A 153 2.21 -4.25 -5.84
N THR A 154 0.90 -4.40 -5.73
CA THR A 154 0.12 -4.16 -4.52
C THR A 154 -0.17 -5.50 -3.85
N ASP A 155 -0.27 -5.54 -2.51
CA ASP A 155 -0.59 -6.79 -1.82
C ASP A 155 -2.03 -7.26 -2.14
N GLY A 156 -2.22 -8.56 -2.23
CA GLY A 156 -3.53 -9.15 -2.51
C GLY A 156 -4.10 -8.87 -3.91
N TYR A 157 -3.27 -8.48 -4.88
CA TYR A 157 -3.72 -8.21 -6.27
C TYR A 157 -4.48 -9.36 -6.94
N TYR A 158 -4.39 -10.54 -6.39
CA TYR A 158 -5.07 -11.76 -6.84
C TYR A 158 -6.37 -12.07 -6.07
N ASN A 159 -6.67 -11.31 -5.02
CA ASN A 159 -7.89 -11.48 -4.25
C ASN A 159 -9.10 -10.95 -5.04
N GLY A 160 -10.27 -11.51 -4.72
CA GLY A 160 -11.54 -10.94 -5.20
C GLY A 160 -11.92 -9.66 -4.44
N PRO A 161 -12.97 -8.99 -4.90
CA PRO A 161 -13.42 -7.71 -4.33
C PRO A 161 -13.65 -7.73 -2.82
N GLY A 162 -14.29 -8.75 -2.27
CA GLY A 162 -14.60 -8.86 -0.84
C GLY A 162 -13.39 -9.15 0.07
N ALA A 163 -12.22 -9.49 -0.52
CA ALA A 163 -10.98 -9.78 0.22
C ALA A 163 -9.85 -8.81 -0.15
N ARG A 164 -10.20 -7.60 -0.60
CA ARG A 164 -9.21 -6.57 -0.98
C ARG A 164 -8.35 -6.18 0.20
N VAL A 165 -7.02 -6.27 0.02
CA VAL A 165 -6.07 -5.69 0.96
C VAL A 165 -6.09 -4.17 0.79
N ARG A 166 -6.44 -3.45 1.85
CA ARG A 166 -6.50 -1.97 1.85
C ARG A 166 -5.33 -1.33 2.58
N ALA A 167 -4.69 -2.06 3.49
CA ALA A 167 -3.49 -1.62 4.17
C ALA A 167 -2.60 -2.81 4.50
N PHE A 168 -1.30 -2.53 4.71
CA PHE A 168 -0.41 -3.51 5.29
C PHE A 168 0.64 -2.85 6.19
N ILE A 169 1.20 -3.66 7.08
CA ILE A 169 2.36 -3.32 7.91
C ILE A 169 3.48 -4.30 7.58
N LEU A 170 4.70 -3.77 7.39
CA LEU A 170 5.96 -4.52 7.41
C LEU A 170 6.75 -4.05 8.62
N HIS A 171 7.25 -4.98 9.44
CA HIS A 171 8.13 -4.67 10.57
C HIS A 171 9.43 -5.45 10.46
N CYS A 172 10.55 -4.76 10.55
CA CYS A 172 11.86 -5.38 10.48
C CYS A 172 12.31 -5.85 11.87
N ALA A 173 12.27 -7.16 12.08
CA ALA A 173 12.90 -7.76 13.25
C ALA A 173 14.41 -7.96 13.01
N ARG A 174 14.78 -8.42 11.81
CA ARG A 174 16.18 -8.57 11.37
C ARG A 174 16.31 -8.21 9.90
N PRO A 175 17.19 -7.29 9.52
CA PRO A 175 17.48 -6.98 8.13
C PRO A 175 18.35 -8.08 7.50
N ALA A 176 18.41 -8.12 6.17
CA ALA A 176 19.44 -8.87 5.46
C ALA A 176 20.83 -8.27 5.71
N GLU A 177 21.89 -9.00 5.47
CA GLU A 177 23.24 -8.43 5.52
C GLU A 177 23.44 -7.41 4.39
N ARG A 178 23.06 -7.76 3.17
CA ARG A 178 23.09 -6.88 2.00
C ARG A 178 21.78 -6.95 1.21
N GLY A 179 21.38 -5.83 0.58
CA GLY A 179 20.18 -5.76 -0.22
C GLY A 179 18.89 -5.75 0.60
N GLY A 180 17.79 -6.27 0.03
CA GLY A 180 16.47 -6.31 0.67
C GLY A 180 15.80 -4.93 0.78
N GLU A 181 16.26 -3.96 0.00
CA GLU A 181 15.68 -2.63 -0.09
C GLU A 181 14.30 -2.69 -0.73
N ASN A 182 13.33 -1.99 -0.15
CA ASN A 182 12.02 -1.80 -0.74
C ASN A 182 12.03 -0.51 -1.56
N ALA A 183 11.51 -0.55 -2.78
CA ALA A 183 11.14 0.63 -3.52
C ALA A 183 9.61 0.74 -3.48
N ILE A 184 9.12 1.96 -3.28
CA ILE A 184 7.73 2.24 -2.92
C ILE A 184 7.23 3.44 -3.72
N LEU A 185 6.04 3.33 -4.31
CA LEU A 185 5.37 4.43 -4.99
C LEU A 185 3.91 4.52 -4.54
N ASP A 186 3.49 5.71 -4.18
CA ASP A 186 2.08 6.00 -3.93
C ASP A 186 1.25 5.79 -5.21
N PRO A 187 0.17 4.98 -5.19
CA PRO A 187 -0.72 4.79 -6.34
C PRO A 187 -1.29 6.09 -6.91
N GLU A 188 -1.50 7.11 -6.08
CA GLU A 188 -1.99 8.41 -6.53
C GLU A 188 -0.96 9.16 -7.38
N ILE A 189 0.34 8.96 -7.12
CA ILE A 189 1.41 9.50 -7.98
C ILE A 189 1.41 8.78 -9.33
N ALA A 190 1.29 7.44 -9.34
CA ALA A 190 1.17 6.69 -10.59
C ALA A 190 -0.06 7.12 -11.40
N TYR A 191 -1.21 7.35 -10.73
CA TYR A 191 -2.42 7.88 -11.35
C TYR A 191 -2.18 9.26 -11.98
N ILE A 192 -1.51 10.18 -11.25
CA ILE A 192 -1.19 11.52 -11.75
C ILE A 192 -0.33 11.43 -13.01
N ARG A 193 0.73 10.61 -13.00
CA ARG A 193 1.62 10.48 -14.17
C ARG A 193 0.89 9.95 -15.41
N LEU A 194 0.02 8.95 -15.22
CA LEU A 194 -0.79 8.39 -16.30
C LEU A 194 -1.80 9.41 -16.84
N ARG A 195 -2.52 10.11 -15.94
CA ARG A 195 -3.55 11.08 -16.34
C ARG A 195 -2.96 12.34 -16.96
N ASP A 196 -1.79 12.79 -16.49
CA ASP A 196 -1.08 13.93 -17.08
C ASP A 196 -0.57 13.62 -18.49
N GLU A 197 -0.19 12.35 -18.77
CA GLU A 197 0.21 11.91 -20.10
C GLU A 197 -1.00 11.83 -21.04
N ASP A 198 -1.99 11.04 -20.67
CA ASP A 198 -3.26 10.89 -21.40
C ASP A 198 -4.35 10.33 -20.47
N PRO A 199 -5.47 11.06 -20.24
CA PRO A 199 -6.60 10.55 -19.46
C PRO A 199 -7.16 9.20 -19.97
N ASN A 200 -7.00 8.87 -21.25
CA ASN A 200 -7.45 7.59 -21.81
C ASN A 200 -6.65 6.40 -21.24
N LEU A 201 -5.38 6.61 -20.81
CA LEU A 201 -4.60 5.58 -20.12
C LEU A 201 -5.25 5.18 -18.79
N ILE A 202 -5.77 6.17 -18.05
CA ILE A 202 -6.53 5.89 -16.81
C ILE A 202 -7.86 5.23 -17.13
N ALA A 203 -8.61 5.71 -18.12
CA ALA A 203 -9.88 5.09 -18.52
C ALA A 203 -9.70 3.60 -18.87
N ALA A 204 -8.64 3.26 -19.62
CA ALA A 204 -8.31 1.88 -19.96
C ALA A 204 -7.97 1.04 -18.72
N LEU A 205 -7.22 1.57 -17.76
CA LEU A 205 -6.85 0.87 -16.52
C LEU A 205 -7.97 0.83 -15.47
N MET A 206 -8.98 1.68 -15.58
CA MET A 206 -10.20 1.63 -14.77
C MET A 206 -11.28 0.70 -15.37
N HIS A 207 -11.07 0.18 -16.57
CA HIS A 207 -12.03 -0.74 -17.17
C HIS A 207 -12.22 -2.00 -16.30
N PRO A 208 -13.47 -2.47 -16.06
CA PRO A 208 -13.76 -3.61 -15.19
C PRO A 208 -13.03 -4.91 -15.54
N SER A 209 -12.55 -5.06 -16.76
CA SER A 209 -11.77 -6.22 -17.24
C SER A 209 -10.34 -5.86 -17.67
N ALA A 210 -9.79 -4.74 -17.19
CA ALA A 210 -8.45 -4.26 -17.58
C ALA A 210 -7.37 -5.31 -17.34
N MET A 211 -7.42 -5.99 -16.20
CA MET A 211 -6.39 -6.94 -15.78
C MET A 211 -7.01 -8.23 -15.22
N THR A 212 -6.62 -9.37 -15.76
CA THR A 212 -6.97 -10.69 -15.26
C THR A 212 -5.76 -11.38 -14.64
N ILE A 213 -5.90 -11.84 -13.40
CA ILE A 213 -4.97 -12.77 -12.77
C ILE A 213 -5.52 -14.18 -12.98
N PRO A 214 -4.82 -15.05 -13.72
CA PRO A 214 -5.28 -16.39 -14.00
C PRO A 214 -5.53 -17.23 -12.73
N PRO A 215 -6.33 -18.30 -12.84
CA PRO A 215 -6.49 -19.24 -11.75
C PRO A 215 -5.15 -19.87 -11.39
N ASN A 216 -5.02 -20.29 -10.16
CA ASN A 216 -3.81 -20.97 -9.67
C ASN A 216 -4.21 -22.19 -8.83
N THR A 217 -3.55 -23.33 -9.08
CA THR A 217 -3.67 -24.49 -8.21
C THR A 217 -2.64 -24.36 -7.08
N GLU A 218 -3.13 -24.31 -5.86
CA GLU A 218 -2.35 -24.19 -4.66
C GLU A 218 -1.66 -25.53 -4.32
N ALA A 219 -0.65 -25.52 -3.45
CA ALA A 219 0.10 -26.72 -3.07
C ALA A 219 -0.78 -27.78 -2.36
N ASP A 220 -1.88 -27.37 -1.74
CA ASP A 220 -2.86 -28.26 -1.10
C ASP A 220 -3.97 -28.74 -2.08
N GLY A 221 -3.83 -28.43 -3.37
CA GLY A 221 -4.79 -28.82 -4.41
C GLY A 221 -6.00 -27.88 -4.56
N ARG A 222 -6.17 -26.89 -3.69
CA ARG A 222 -7.24 -25.90 -3.86
C ARG A 222 -6.97 -25.02 -5.09
N ILE A 223 -8.03 -24.71 -5.81
CA ILE A 223 -7.97 -23.81 -6.95
C ILE A 223 -8.39 -22.41 -6.50
N ARG A 224 -7.45 -21.46 -6.55
CA ARG A 224 -7.79 -20.05 -6.50
C ARG A 224 -8.36 -19.65 -7.86
N PRO A 225 -9.61 -19.16 -7.94
CA PRO A 225 -10.22 -18.79 -9.21
C PRO A 225 -9.47 -17.63 -9.89
N ALA A 226 -9.76 -17.39 -11.16
CA ALA A 226 -9.29 -16.19 -11.84
C ALA A 226 -9.87 -14.94 -11.15
N SER A 227 -9.07 -13.87 -11.09
CA SER A 227 -9.51 -12.57 -10.59
C SER A 227 -9.45 -11.56 -11.72
N VAL A 228 -10.62 -11.16 -12.23
CA VAL A 228 -10.79 -10.14 -13.27
C VAL A 228 -11.17 -8.83 -12.62
N GLY A 229 -10.60 -7.72 -13.03
CA GLY A 229 -10.94 -6.41 -12.47
C GLY A 229 -10.08 -5.26 -13.00
N PRO A 230 -10.38 -4.04 -12.58
CA PRO A 230 -9.62 -2.85 -12.94
C PRO A 230 -8.24 -2.83 -12.26
N VAL A 231 -7.35 -1.98 -12.76
CA VAL A 231 -6.09 -1.63 -12.10
C VAL A 231 -6.32 -0.50 -11.10
N PHE A 232 -6.99 0.56 -11.52
CA PHE A 232 -7.43 1.65 -10.65
C PHE A 232 -8.94 1.60 -10.46
N PHE A 233 -9.41 1.90 -9.26
CA PHE A 233 -10.82 2.00 -8.94
C PHE A 233 -11.05 2.94 -7.76
N ILE A 234 -12.26 3.49 -7.67
CA ILE A 234 -12.67 4.31 -6.55
C ILE A 234 -13.45 3.45 -5.57
N ASP A 235 -12.99 3.39 -4.33
CA ASP A 235 -13.70 2.70 -3.27
C ASP A 235 -15.06 3.39 -3.02
N PRO A 236 -16.19 2.71 -3.18
CA PRO A 236 -17.51 3.35 -3.10
C PRO A 236 -17.82 3.89 -1.71
N ALA A 237 -17.30 3.26 -0.65
CA ALA A 237 -17.57 3.66 0.73
C ALA A 237 -16.72 4.87 1.16
N THR A 238 -15.44 4.92 0.74
CA THR A 238 -14.50 5.97 1.16
C THR A 238 -14.26 7.04 0.11
N ARG A 239 -14.69 6.80 -1.14
CA ARG A 239 -14.44 7.66 -2.31
C ARG A 239 -12.96 7.91 -2.59
N GLN A 240 -12.09 7.01 -2.13
CA GLN A 240 -10.64 7.08 -2.30
C GLN A 240 -10.17 6.20 -3.44
N LEU A 241 -9.14 6.66 -4.16
CA LEU A 241 -8.48 5.86 -5.18
C LEU A 241 -7.80 4.64 -4.55
N GLN A 242 -7.97 3.50 -5.18
CA GLN A 242 -7.27 2.26 -4.87
C GLN A 242 -6.66 1.66 -6.12
N MET A 243 -5.68 0.79 -5.91
CA MET A 243 -4.98 0.14 -7.01
C MET A 243 -4.82 -1.35 -6.76
N ARG A 244 -4.92 -2.11 -7.83
CA ARG A 244 -4.66 -3.54 -7.93
C ARG A 244 -3.67 -3.78 -9.07
N TYR A 245 -2.44 -4.22 -8.76
CA TYR A 245 -1.40 -4.32 -9.77
C TYR A 245 -0.33 -5.38 -9.48
N THR A 246 0.23 -5.97 -10.52
CA THR A 246 1.49 -6.71 -10.45
C THR A 246 2.23 -6.65 -11.78
N ALA A 247 3.56 -6.44 -11.73
CA ALA A 247 4.44 -6.43 -12.89
C ALA A 247 4.90 -7.85 -13.33
N ARG A 248 4.30 -8.91 -12.79
CA ARG A 248 4.66 -10.30 -13.14
C ARG A 248 4.20 -10.65 -14.55
N LYS A 249 5.14 -10.88 -15.46
CA LYS A 249 4.83 -11.15 -16.88
C LYS A 249 4.03 -12.44 -17.11
N ARG A 250 4.20 -13.48 -16.29
CA ARG A 250 3.59 -14.82 -16.52
C ARG A 250 2.19 -14.98 -15.90
N ASN A 251 1.79 -14.09 -15.01
CA ASN A 251 0.58 -14.25 -14.21
C ASN A 251 -0.38 -13.07 -14.38
N VAL A 252 -0.34 -12.40 -15.53
CA VAL A 252 -1.23 -11.29 -15.86
C VAL A 252 -1.68 -11.43 -17.31
N ILE A 253 -2.97 -11.33 -17.53
CA ILE A 253 -3.57 -11.20 -18.85
C ILE A 253 -4.21 -9.81 -18.89
N TRP A 254 -3.71 -8.96 -19.75
CA TRP A 254 -4.29 -7.65 -20.01
C TRP A 254 -5.46 -7.79 -20.97
N ARG A 255 -6.46 -6.92 -20.84
CA ARG A 255 -7.53 -6.79 -21.83
C ARG A 255 -6.93 -6.62 -23.23
N ASP A 256 -7.54 -7.28 -24.22
CA ASP A 256 -6.99 -7.36 -25.57
C ASP A 256 -7.39 -6.16 -26.44
N ASP A 257 -6.85 -4.99 -26.09
CA ASP A 257 -6.95 -3.73 -26.85
C ASP A 257 -5.64 -2.93 -26.72
N ASP A 258 -5.42 -2.01 -27.65
CA ASP A 258 -4.17 -1.25 -27.73
C ASP A 258 -4.04 -0.24 -26.59
N GLU A 259 -5.14 0.36 -26.15
CA GLU A 259 -5.19 1.35 -25.08
C GLU A 259 -4.78 0.73 -23.76
N THR A 260 -5.34 -0.42 -23.39
CA THR A 260 -4.97 -1.13 -22.16
C THR A 260 -3.51 -1.59 -22.17
N ARG A 261 -3.03 -2.09 -23.33
CA ARG A 261 -1.63 -2.48 -23.47
C ARG A 261 -0.67 -1.29 -23.41
N ALA A 262 -1.04 -0.14 -23.99
CA ALA A 262 -0.27 1.08 -23.92
C ALA A 262 -0.21 1.61 -22.47
N ALA A 263 -1.34 1.66 -21.79
CA ALA A 263 -1.43 2.09 -20.40
C ALA A 263 -0.61 1.18 -19.44
N ALA A 264 -0.67 -0.14 -19.64
CA ALA A 264 0.13 -1.08 -18.86
C ALA A 264 1.64 -0.92 -19.08
N ARG A 265 2.07 -0.64 -20.32
CA ARG A 265 3.48 -0.33 -20.64
C ARG A 265 3.91 0.97 -19.97
N PHE A 266 3.15 2.04 -20.11
CA PHE A 266 3.47 3.34 -19.53
C PHE A 266 3.55 3.26 -17.99
N LEU A 267 2.64 2.53 -17.34
CA LEU A 267 2.73 2.28 -15.90
C LEU A 267 4.03 1.54 -15.53
N LEU A 268 4.42 0.53 -16.29
CA LEU A 268 5.68 -0.18 -16.05
C LEU A 268 6.88 0.74 -16.26
N ASP A 269 6.84 1.63 -17.24
CA ASP A 269 7.91 2.60 -17.52
C ASP A 269 8.05 3.61 -16.37
N ILE A 270 6.95 4.09 -15.77
CA ILE A 270 6.99 4.89 -14.53
C ILE A 270 7.76 4.13 -13.43
N LEU A 271 7.43 2.86 -13.21
CA LEU A 271 7.98 2.04 -12.12
C LEU A 271 9.45 1.66 -12.31
N THR A 272 9.95 1.67 -13.56
CA THR A 272 11.31 1.22 -13.91
C THR A 272 12.18 2.32 -14.49
N GLY A 273 11.60 3.43 -14.89
CA GLY A 273 12.26 4.54 -15.60
C GLY A 273 12.89 5.61 -14.69
N GLY A 274 12.90 5.41 -13.36
CA GLY A 274 13.55 6.36 -12.45
C GLY A 274 12.63 7.50 -11.99
N GLU A 275 11.33 7.23 -11.80
CA GLU A 275 10.39 8.20 -11.20
C GLU A 275 10.96 8.77 -9.90
N PRO A 276 11.13 10.10 -9.78
CA PRO A 276 11.82 10.72 -8.64
C PRO A 276 11.05 10.59 -7.31
N LEU A 277 9.73 10.34 -7.37
CA LEU A 277 8.89 10.15 -6.18
C LEU A 277 8.80 8.68 -5.72
N ILE A 278 9.64 7.81 -6.27
CA ILE A 278 9.85 6.46 -5.73
C ILE A 278 10.76 6.54 -4.52
N PHE A 279 10.22 6.22 -3.35
CA PHE A 279 11.01 6.08 -2.14
C PHE A 279 11.74 4.74 -2.11
N LYS A 280 13.00 4.75 -1.70
CA LYS A 280 13.79 3.54 -1.48
C LYS A 280 14.17 3.47 -0.02
N VAL A 281 13.81 2.36 0.64
CA VAL A 281 14.06 2.16 2.06
C VAL A 281 14.51 0.76 2.37
N ARG A 282 15.61 0.64 3.11
CA ARG A 282 16.03 -0.58 3.77
C ARG A 282 15.73 -0.41 5.25
N LEU A 283 14.73 -1.16 5.72
CA LEU A 283 14.31 -1.07 7.12
C LEU A 283 15.39 -1.60 8.05
N ALA A 284 15.73 -0.85 9.09
CA ALA A 284 16.56 -1.27 10.19
C ALA A 284 15.74 -2.06 11.25
N PRO A 285 16.39 -2.77 12.18
CA PRO A 285 15.69 -3.42 13.30
C PRO A 285 14.82 -2.42 14.07
N GLY A 286 13.57 -2.79 14.35
CA GLY A 286 12.60 -1.92 15.01
C GLY A 286 11.90 -0.93 14.09
N GLN A 287 12.36 -0.76 12.86
CA GLN A 287 11.66 0.05 11.86
C GLN A 287 10.57 -0.76 11.14
N GLY A 288 9.54 -0.06 10.71
CA GLY A 288 8.50 -0.65 9.90
C GLY A 288 7.87 0.34 8.93
N LEU A 289 7.16 -0.22 7.97
CA LEU A 289 6.35 0.49 6.99
C LEU A 289 4.88 0.21 7.28
N ILE A 290 4.07 1.25 7.39
CA ILE A 290 2.61 1.17 7.41
C ILE A 290 2.06 1.95 6.22
N CYS A 291 1.13 1.37 5.46
CA CYS A 291 0.67 2.00 4.24
C CYS A 291 -0.72 1.54 3.79
N ASN A 292 -1.32 2.32 2.92
CA ASN A 292 -2.59 2.05 2.26
C ASN A 292 -2.39 1.25 0.96
N ASN A 293 -1.77 0.08 1.09
CA ASN A 293 -1.51 -0.86 0.00
C ASN A 293 -0.83 -0.23 -1.23
N VAL A 294 0.24 0.52 -0.98
CA VAL A 294 1.02 1.20 -2.02
C VAL A 294 1.72 0.22 -2.96
N LEU A 295 2.05 0.68 -4.16
CA LEU A 295 2.95 -0.04 -5.06
C LEU A 295 4.31 -0.23 -4.40
N HIS A 296 4.81 -1.46 -4.41
CA HIS A 296 6.13 -1.76 -3.86
C HIS A 296 6.80 -2.93 -4.55
N CYS A 297 8.12 -2.95 -4.45
CA CYS A 297 8.95 -4.07 -4.84
C CYS A 297 10.08 -4.23 -3.81
N ARG A 298 10.85 -5.31 -3.92
CA ARG A 298 12.01 -5.57 -3.07
C ARG A 298 13.19 -6.04 -3.91
N SER A 299 14.37 -5.48 -3.70
CA SER A 299 15.59 -5.98 -4.31
C SER A 299 15.93 -7.41 -3.82
N ALA A 300 16.77 -8.13 -4.55
CA ALA A 300 17.41 -9.32 -4.02
C ALA A 300 18.19 -8.99 -2.74
N PHE A 301 18.46 -10.01 -1.92
CA PHE A 301 19.23 -9.82 -0.71
C PHE A 301 20.13 -11.05 -0.43
N GLU A 302 21.10 -10.84 0.43
CA GLU A 302 21.98 -11.88 0.94
C GLU A 302 21.85 -11.91 2.46
N ASN A 303 21.63 -13.12 2.99
CA ASN A 303 21.79 -13.39 4.42
C ASN A 303 23.26 -13.69 4.66
N GLY A 304 23.83 -13.26 5.79
CA GLY A 304 25.19 -13.61 6.17
C GLY A 304 25.38 -15.12 6.40
N GLU A 305 26.61 -15.52 6.66
CA GLU A 305 27.03 -16.93 6.83
C GLU A 305 26.37 -17.67 8.02
N ILE A 306 25.66 -16.94 8.90
CA ILE A 306 25.04 -17.54 10.08
C ILE A 306 23.57 -17.86 9.75
N GLU A 307 23.28 -19.12 9.45
CA GLU A 307 21.94 -19.65 9.13
C GLU A 307 20.84 -19.27 10.13
N THR A 308 21.18 -19.03 11.40
CA THR A 308 20.23 -18.67 12.45
C THR A 308 19.85 -17.19 12.49
N ASN A 309 20.53 -16.31 11.72
CA ASN A 309 20.36 -14.85 11.75
C ASN A 309 19.87 -14.26 10.42
N GLY A 310 19.17 -15.03 9.59
CA GLY A 310 18.63 -14.58 8.33
C GLY A 310 17.62 -13.42 8.49
N ARG A 311 17.36 -12.73 7.39
CA ARG A 311 16.37 -11.65 7.30
C ARG A 311 15.01 -12.12 7.82
N LEU A 312 14.39 -11.34 8.72
CA LEU A 312 13.04 -11.57 9.24
C LEU A 312 12.24 -10.27 9.21
N ILE A 313 11.18 -10.27 8.42
CA ILE A 313 10.18 -9.20 8.37
C ILE A 313 8.83 -9.78 8.77
N TYR A 314 8.15 -9.19 9.71
CA TYR A 314 6.75 -9.49 9.99
C TYR A 314 5.86 -8.67 9.07
N ARG A 315 4.86 -9.33 8.47
CA ARG A 315 3.86 -8.70 7.63
C ARG A 315 2.44 -8.97 8.15
N MET A 316 1.65 -7.92 8.22
CA MET A 316 0.21 -7.98 8.45
C MET A 316 -0.50 -7.30 7.29
N ARG A 317 -1.60 -7.89 6.80
CA ARG A 317 -2.43 -7.32 5.74
C ARG A 317 -3.85 -7.15 6.24
N PHE A 318 -4.47 -6.01 5.91
CA PHE A 318 -5.75 -5.60 6.46
C PHE A 318 -6.77 -5.31 5.38
N LEU A 319 -8.03 -5.64 5.67
CA LEU A 319 -9.20 -5.20 4.91
C LEU A 319 -9.60 -3.77 5.29
N ASP A 320 -9.05 -3.24 6.36
CA ASP A 320 -9.19 -1.85 6.79
C ASP A 320 -8.12 -0.97 6.13
N ARG A 321 -8.39 0.34 6.13
CA ARG A 321 -7.46 1.37 5.65
C ARG A 321 -6.98 2.23 6.81
N VAL A 322 -5.71 2.65 6.79
CA VAL A 322 -5.16 3.61 7.76
C VAL A 322 -5.93 4.93 7.65
N GLY A 323 -6.45 5.43 8.78
CA GLY A 323 -7.27 6.64 8.80
C GLY A 323 -8.70 6.45 8.28
N GLY A 324 -9.11 5.24 7.96
CA GLY A 324 -10.49 4.91 7.61
C GLY A 324 -11.42 5.03 8.83
N ALA A 325 -12.72 5.30 8.60
CA ALA A 325 -13.73 5.16 9.64
C ALA A 325 -13.75 3.71 10.14
N GLN A 326 -14.01 3.50 11.43
CA GLN A 326 -14.25 2.16 11.95
C GLN A 326 -15.48 1.58 11.23
N SER A 327 -15.23 0.66 10.32
CA SER A 327 -16.29 -0.25 9.90
C SER A 327 -16.57 -1.13 11.11
N GLY A 328 -17.79 -1.07 11.66
CA GLY A 328 -18.20 -1.99 12.73
C GLY A 328 -17.80 -3.40 12.33
N ARG A 329 -17.53 -4.28 13.28
CA ARG A 329 -17.25 -5.71 13.04
C ARG A 329 -18.37 -6.28 12.17
N LEU A 330 -18.21 -6.20 10.85
CA LEU A 330 -19.07 -6.90 9.92
C LEU A 330 -18.63 -8.36 9.95
N THR A 331 -19.51 -9.22 10.41
CA THR A 331 -19.32 -10.68 10.41
C THR A 331 -19.48 -11.27 9.01
N GLU A 332 -19.97 -10.49 8.05
CA GLU A 332 -20.11 -10.87 6.65
C GLU A 332 -19.60 -9.73 5.73
N PRO A 333 -19.00 -10.04 4.57
CA PRO A 333 -18.64 -9.03 3.59
C PRO A 333 -19.90 -8.30 3.13
N ASP A 334 -19.81 -6.95 3.06
CA ASP A 334 -20.86 -6.12 2.47
C ASP A 334 -21.12 -6.61 1.04
N PRO A 335 -22.39 -6.85 0.64
CA PRO A 335 -22.72 -7.18 -0.75
C PRO A 335 -22.15 -6.19 -1.78
N ALA A 336 -22.00 -4.92 -1.44
CA ALA A 336 -21.33 -3.91 -2.27
C ALA A 336 -19.82 -4.17 -2.43
N GLU A 337 -19.21 -4.97 -1.56
CA GLU A 337 -17.81 -5.40 -1.66
C GLU A 337 -17.62 -6.68 -2.50
N ALA A 338 -18.71 -7.33 -2.96
CA ALA A 338 -18.65 -8.56 -3.74
C ALA A 338 -18.21 -8.35 -5.19
N GLU A 339 -18.35 -7.13 -5.71
CA GLU A 339 -18.01 -6.77 -7.08
C GLU A 339 -16.96 -5.65 -7.14
N TRP A 340 -16.23 -5.58 -8.25
CA TRP A 340 -15.37 -4.43 -8.52
C TRP A 340 -16.25 -3.22 -8.84
N PRO A 341 -15.99 -2.05 -8.24
CA PRO A 341 -16.72 -0.84 -8.58
C PRO A 341 -16.46 -0.45 -10.04
N ASN A 342 -17.53 -0.02 -10.71
CA ASN A 342 -17.48 0.48 -12.07
C ASN A 342 -16.81 1.85 -12.14
#